data_56f175e8f0add8ec20949d366e39d189
#
_entry.id   56f175e8f0add8ec20949d366e39d189
#
_cell.length_a   1.000
_cell.length_b   1.000
_cell.length_c   1.000
_cell.angle_alpha   90.00
_cell.angle_beta   90.00
_cell.angle_gamma   90.00
#
_symmetry.space_group_name_H-M   'P 1'
#
loop_
_entity.id
_entity.type
_entity.pdbx_description
1 polymer ?
#
loop_
_entity_poly.entity_id
_entity_poly.type
_entity_poly.pdbx_seq_one_letter_code
_entity_poly.pdbx_strand_id
1 'polypeptide(L)'
;LSDYSKILHQLIERDEIAVRPLERKNEILSFIDRGLEDITISRRTAKFAIPLPWDEAQTIYVWLDELFNYCSAVGYADDKTKFNRYWPADLHLVGKDIIKFHCVYWPALLLAIGEKPPKKIFAHGFFTVNGQKISKTLGNTIDPVEWAEKYGADAVRYFLLREVPFGSDGDVSEQKLIDRYNGDLANNLGNLVSRVAKLIETKLN
;
A
#
# COMPACT_ATOMS: atom_id res chain seq x y z
N LEU A 1 16.13 -17.58 -3.69
CA LEU A 1 14.75 -17.38 -3.19
C LEU A 1 14.11 -18.71 -2.81
N SER A 2 14.42 -19.76 -3.57
CA SER A 2 13.93 -21.13 -3.32
C SER A 2 14.20 -21.61 -1.89
N ASP A 3 15.38 -21.32 -1.33
CA ASP A 3 15.78 -21.73 0.02
C ASP A 3 14.90 -21.13 1.13
N TYR A 4 14.26 -20.00 0.85
CA TYR A 4 13.37 -19.31 1.79
C TYR A 4 11.90 -19.76 1.69
N SER A 5 11.54 -20.61 0.74
CA SER A 5 10.16 -21.01 0.45
C SER A 5 9.44 -21.54 1.70
N LYS A 6 10.06 -22.51 2.37
CA LYS A 6 9.48 -23.16 3.57
C LYS A 6 9.27 -22.20 4.75
N ILE A 7 10.26 -21.36 5.03
CA ILE A 7 10.18 -20.42 6.15
C ILE A 7 9.17 -19.31 5.86
N LEU A 8 9.12 -18.79 4.63
CA LEU A 8 8.13 -17.78 4.23
C LEU A 8 6.71 -18.31 4.35
N HIS A 9 6.46 -19.53 3.86
CA HIS A 9 5.16 -20.18 4.00
C HIS A 9 4.75 -20.24 5.47
N GLN A 10 5.60 -20.73 6.36
CA GLN A 10 5.32 -20.85 7.79
C GLN A 10 5.04 -19.50 8.46
N LEU A 11 5.85 -18.47 8.17
CA LEU A 11 5.68 -17.14 8.74
C LEU A 11 4.34 -16.51 8.34
N ILE A 12 3.93 -16.69 7.08
CA ILE A 12 2.67 -16.16 6.57
C ILE A 12 1.48 -16.99 7.08
N GLU A 13 1.57 -18.31 7.07
CA GLU A 13 0.52 -19.20 7.54
C GLU A 13 0.17 -18.93 9.01
N ARG A 14 1.19 -18.73 9.87
CA ARG A 14 1.04 -18.45 11.30
C ARG A 14 0.73 -16.98 11.62
N ASP A 15 0.56 -16.13 10.61
CA ASP A 15 0.38 -14.68 10.78
C ASP A 15 1.54 -13.98 11.52
N GLU A 16 2.73 -14.57 11.54
CA GLU A 16 3.96 -13.87 11.98
C GLU A 16 4.32 -12.75 11.00
N ILE A 17 4.00 -12.96 9.72
CA ILE A 17 3.83 -11.91 8.70
C ILE A 17 2.34 -11.92 8.32
N ALA A 18 1.56 -11.04 8.92
CA ALA A 18 0.12 -10.99 8.68
C ALA A 18 -0.20 -10.36 7.33
N VAL A 19 -0.57 -11.17 6.33
CA VAL A 19 -0.99 -10.69 5.00
C VAL A 19 -2.49 -10.46 4.98
N ARG A 20 -2.94 -9.29 4.54
CA ARG A 20 -4.36 -8.90 4.45
C ARG A 20 -4.66 -8.17 3.12
N PRO A 21 -5.90 -8.24 2.64
CA PRO A 21 -7.00 -9.07 3.14
C PRO A 21 -6.73 -10.58 2.96
N LEU A 22 -7.62 -11.44 3.46
CA LEU A 22 -7.39 -12.89 3.53
C LEU A 22 -7.20 -13.54 2.14
N GLU A 23 -7.90 -13.03 1.14
CA GLU A 23 -7.76 -13.49 -0.25
C GLU A 23 -6.31 -13.34 -0.74
N ARG A 24 -5.65 -12.26 -0.33
CA ARG A 24 -4.24 -12.00 -0.66
C ARG A 24 -3.28 -12.92 0.07
N LYS A 25 -3.59 -13.27 1.33
CA LYS A 25 -2.86 -14.31 2.06
C LYS A 25 -2.91 -15.64 1.30
N ASN A 26 -4.12 -16.06 0.90
CA ASN A 26 -4.32 -17.32 0.17
C ASN A 26 -3.62 -17.31 -1.19
N GLU A 27 -3.65 -16.17 -1.91
CA GLU A 27 -2.93 -15.99 -3.18
C GLU A 27 -1.42 -16.20 -2.99
N ILE A 28 -0.83 -15.60 -1.95
CA ILE A 28 0.60 -15.69 -1.68
C ILE A 28 1.00 -17.08 -1.21
N LEU A 29 0.25 -17.71 -0.32
CA LEU A 29 0.51 -19.10 0.08
C LEU A 29 0.47 -20.03 -1.13
N SER A 30 -0.57 -19.92 -1.97
CA SER A 30 -0.67 -20.69 -3.22
C SER A 30 0.47 -20.39 -4.20
N PHE A 31 1.00 -19.17 -4.23
CA PHE A 31 2.16 -18.84 -5.05
C PHE A 31 3.43 -19.51 -4.55
N ILE A 32 3.65 -19.53 -3.22
CA ILE A 32 4.79 -20.19 -2.60
C ILE A 32 4.73 -21.72 -2.79
N ASP A 33 3.54 -22.31 -2.65
CA ASP A 33 3.32 -23.77 -2.77
C ASP A 33 3.60 -24.31 -4.18
N ARG A 34 3.48 -23.49 -5.21
CA ARG A 34 3.86 -23.84 -6.58
C ARG A 34 5.36 -23.94 -6.81
N GLY A 35 6.14 -23.56 -5.80
CA GLY A 35 7.61 -23.49 -5.84
C GLY A 35 8.11 -22.09 -6.20
N LEU A 36 9.06 -21.61 -5.40
CA LEU A 36 9.74 -20.34 -5.67
C LEU A 36 10.99 -20.60 -6.50
N GLU A 37 11.09 -19.92 -7.62
CA GLU A 37 12.29 -19.89 -8.45
C GLU A 37 13.24 -18.78 -8.01
N ASP A 38 14.53 -18.98 -8.18
CA ASP A 38 15.52 -17.96 -7.90
C ASP A 38 15.41 -16.80 -8.90
N ILE A 39 15.60 -15.59 -8.40
CA ILE A 39 15.53 -14.39 -9.20
C ILE A 39 16.91 -13.77 -9.39
N THR A 40 17.13 -13.15 -10.52
CA THR A 40 18.34 -12.36 -10.74
C THR A 40 18.25 -11.03 -10.02
N ILE A 41 19.30 -10.67 -9.30
CA ILE A 41 19.41 -9.40 -8.56
C ILE A 41 20.11 -8.31 -9.36
N SER A 42 20.56 -8.60 -10.57
CA SER A 42 21.26 -7.65 -11.45
C SER A 42 20.74 -7.68 -12.88
N ARG A 43 21.06 -6.65 -13.65
CA ARG A 43 20.71 -6.47 -15.06
C ARG A 43 21.88 -5.88 -15.84
N ARG A 44 22.06 -6.30 -17.10
CA ARG A 44 23.15 -5.81 -17.98
C ARG A 44 22.81 -4.51 -18.74
N THR A 45 21.56 -4.10 -18.79
CA THR A 45 21.10 -3.15 -19.82
C THR A 45 20.47 -1.86 -19.28
N ALA A 46 20.49 -1.61 -17.99
CA ALA A 46 19.88 -0.39 -17.45
C ALA A 46 20.83 0.81 -17.59
N LYS A 47 20.47 1.77 -18.44
CA LYS A 47 21.25 3.02 -18.63
C LYS A 47 21.24 3.95 -17.41
N PHE A 48 20.21 3.84 -16.56
CA PHE A 48 20.06 4.62 -15.33
C PHE A 48 19.77 3.64 -14.19
N ALA A 49 20.84 3.21 -13.53
CA ALA A 49 20.77 2.27 -12.40
C ALA A 49 22.11 2.26 -11.64
N ILE A 50 22.10 1.70 -10.44
CA ILE A 50 23.28 1.60 -9.58
C ILE A 50 24.17 0.45 -10.07
N PRO A 51 25.44 0.67 -10.42
CA PRO A 51 26.35 -0.40 -10.83
C PRO A 51 26.66 -1.33 -9.64
N LEU A 52 26.90 -2.62 -9.93
CA LEU A 52 27.37 -3.54 -8.91
C LEU A 52 28.83 -3.22 -8.53
N PRO A 53 29.16 -3.18 -7.23
CA PRO A 53 30.52 -2.84 -6.79
C PRO A 53 31.63 -3.82 -7.27
N TRP A 54 31.25 -5.03 -7.65
CA TRP A 54 32.17 -6.10 -8.10
C TRP A 54 32.05 -6.42 -9.59
N ASP A 55 31.08 -5.84 -10.30
CA ASP A 55 30.88 -6.01 -11.76
C ASP A 55 30.15 -4.79 -12.34
N GLU A 56 30.92 -3.80 -12.75
CA GLU A 56 30.41 -2.53 -13.30
C GLU A 56 29.63 -2.70 -14.62
N ALA A 57 29.77 -3.86 -15.30
CA ALA A 57 28.98 -4.18 -16.49
C ALA A 57 27.52 -4.55 -16.16
N GLN A 58 27.21 -4.72 -14.89
CA GLN A 58 25.86 -5.01 -14.41
C GLN A 58 25.40 -3.94 -13.41
N THR A 59 24.10 -3.77 -13.34
CA THR A 59 23.44 -2.84 -12.43
C THR A 59 22.48 -3.57 -11.50
N ILE A 60 22.27 -3.04 -10.32
CA ILE A 60 21.29 -3.57 -9.34
C ILE A 60 19.89 -3.59 -9.97
N TYR A 61 19.16 -4.68 -9.76
CA TYR A 61 17.77 -4.78 -10.18
C TYR A 61 16.90 -3.83 -9.36
N VAL A 62 16.09 -3.02 -10.03
CA VAL A 62 15.30 -1.94 -9.42
C VAL A 62 14.48 -2.38 -8.20
N TRP A 63 13.89 -3.57 -8.21
CA TRP A 63 13.13 -4.05 -7.05
C TRP A 63 13.98 -4.33 -5.83
N LEU A 64 15.27 -4.63 -5.99
CA LEU A 64 16.17 -4.76 -4.86
C LEU A 64 16.42 -3.40 -4.22
N ASP A 65 16.73 -2.39 -5.03
CA ASP A 65 16.93 -1.02 -4.60
C ASP A 65 15.67 -0.43 -3.95
N GLU A 66 14.52 -0.55 -4.62
CA GLU A 66 13.24 -0.05 -4.11
C GLU A 66 12.84 -0.67 -2.77
N LEU A 67 13.04 -1.97 -2.58
CA LEU A 67 12.66 -2.63 -1.33
C LEU A 67 13.60 -2.25 -0.17
N PHE A 68 14.90 -2.11 -0.42
CA PHE A 68 15.85 -1.67 0.62
C PHE A 68 15.65 -0.20 1.04
N ASN A 69 14.96 0.61 0.25
CA ASN A 69 14.58 1.96 0.62
C ASN A 69 13.84 2.03 1.97
N TYR A 70 13.00 1.04 2.29
CA TYR A 70 12.32 0.97 3.60
C TYR A 70 13.30 0.92 4.78
N CYS A 71 14.38 0.18 4.65
CA CYS A 71 15.42 0.11 5.69
C CYS A 71 16.30 1.35 5.71
N SER A 72 16.71 1.85 4.53
CA SER A 72 17.56 3.04 4.39
C SER A 72 16.91 4.28 4.97
N ALA A 73 15.61 4.49 4.70
CA ALA A 73 14.85 5.64 5.20
C ALA A 73 14.79 5.72 6.74
N VAL A 74 14.88 4.57 7.41
CA VAL A 74 14.88 4.51 8.88
C VAL A 74 16.27 4.33 9.49
N GLY A 75 17.35 4.45 8.68
CA GLY A 75 18.73 4.53 9.18
C GLY A 75 19.49 3.22 9.28
N TYR A 76 19.15 2.21 8.46
CA TYR A 76 19.79 0.89 8.49
C TYR A 76 21.33 0.95 8.47
N ALA A 77 21.90 1.77 7.60
CA ALA A 77 23.35 1.92 7.45
C ALA A 77 23.96 2.97 8.39
N ASP A 78 23.22 4.03 8.73
CA ASP A 78 23.77 5.26 9.28
C ASP A 78 23.38 5.50 10.75
N ASP A 79 22.20 5.06 11.19
CA ASP A 79 21.65 5.31 12.52
C ASP A 79 20.95 4.08 13.09
N LYS A 80 21.73 3.24 13.74
CA LYS A 80 21.24 2.00 14.36
C LYS A 80 20.17 2.26 15.44
N THR A 81 20.23 3.39 16.14
CA THR A 81 19.24 3.76 17.17
C THR A 81 17.90 4.07 16.54
N LYS A 82 17.90 4.87 15.47
CA LYS A 82 16.70 5.16 14.67
C LYS A 82 16.16 3.89 14.03
N PHE A 83 17.03 3.06 13.42
CA PHE A 83 16.62 1.80 12.83
C PHE A 83 15.92 0.89 13.83
N ASN A 84 16.52 0.63 14.99
CA ASN A 84 15.95 -0.24 16.02
C ASN A 84 14.64 0.29 16.61
N ARG A 85 14.39 1.61 16.53
CA ARG A 85 13.14 2.21 16.96
C ARG A 85 11.99 1.99 15.98
N TYR A 86 12.27 1.98 14.70
CA TYR A 86 11.24 1.94 13.65
C TYR A 86 11.16 0.60 12.91
N TRP A 87 12.16 -0.26 13.07
CA TRP A 87 12.18 -1.56 12.44
C TRP A 87 12.00 -2.70 13.46
N PRO A 88 11.23 -3.77 13.17
CA PRO A 88 10.52 -4.02 11.91
C PRO A 88 9.28 -3.11 11.75
N ALA A 89 8.93 -2.82 10.50
CA ALA A 89 7.74 -2.04 10.16
C ALA A 89 6.48 -2.73 10.71
N ASP A 90 5.59 -1.95 11.32
CA ASP A 90 4.30 -2.47 11.80
C ASP A 90 3.35 -2.81 10.65
N LEU A 91 3.41 -2.02 9.56
CA LEU A 91 2.55 -2.19 8.40
C LEU A 91 3.27 -1.72 7.13
N HIS A 92 3.26 -2.56 6.09
CA HIS A 92 3.41 -2.15 4.70
C HIS A 92 2.03 -2.06 4.05
N LEU A 93 1.64 -0.87 3.63
CA LEU A 93 0.41 -0.63 2.87
C LEU A 93 0.77 -0.48 1.40
N VAL A 94 0.35 -1.44 0.58
CA VAL A 94 0.81 -1.57 -0.82
C VAL A 94 -0.33 -1.85 -1.78
N GLY A 95 -0.13 -1.54 -3.06
CA GLY A 95 -1.05 -1.97 -4.11
C GLY A 95 -1.02 -3.49 -4.33
N LYS A 96 -2.14 -4.07 -4.71
CA LYS A 96 -2.25 -5.52 -4.92
C LYS A 96 -1.33 -6.06 -6.03
N ASP A 97 -0.90 -5.22 -6.96
CA ASP A 97 -0.01 -5.58 -8.08
C ASP A 97 1.43 -5.87 -7.64
N ILE A 98 1.86 -5.24 -6.53
CA ILE A 98 3.21 -5.42 -5.99
C ILE A 98 3.27 -6.33 -4.76
N ILE A 99 2.18 -7.06 -4.49
CA ILE A 99 2.08 -7.91 -3.29
C ILE A 99 3.15 -9.00 -3.25
N LYS A 100 3.52 -9.60 -4.38
CA LYS A 100 4.55 -10.65 -4.45
C LYS A 100 5.91 -10.12 -4.01
N PHE A 101 6.25 -8.90 -4.40
CA PHE A 101 7.49 -8.26 -3.99
C PHE A 101 7.54 -8.04 -2.49
N HIS A 102 6.44 -7.64 -1.88
CA HIS A 102 6.37 -7.33 -0.45
C HIS A 102 6.14 -8.54 0.44
N CYS A 103 5.47 -9.59 -0.05
CA CYS A 103 5.20 -10.79 0.74
C CYS A 103 6.22 -11.91 0.54
N VAL A 104 6.98 -11.90 -0.57
CA VAL A 104 7.92 -12.99 -0.88
C VAL A 104 9.34 -12.47 -1.01
N TYR A 105 9.61 -11.56 -1.95
CA TYR A 105 10.98 -11.12 -2.21
C TYR A 105 11.55 -10.31 -1.06
N TRP A 106 10.79 -9.34 -0.55
CA TRP A 106 11.22 -8.49 0.55
C TRP A 106 11.51 -9.25 1.85
N PRO A 107 10.60 -10.10 2.37
CA PRO A 107 10.89 -10.90 3.54
C PRO A 107 12.08 -11.85 3.34
N ALA A 108 12.25 -12.45 2.15
CA ALA A 108 13.42 -13.29 1.87
C ALA A 108 14.73 -12.49 1.92
N LEU A 109 14.76 -11.29 1.35
CA LEU A 109 15.91 -10.39 1.41
C LEU A 109 16.26 -9.98 2.83
N LEU A 110 15.25 -9.65 3.65
CA LEU A 110 15.45 -9.33 5.06
C LEU A 110 16.03 -10.50 5.84
N LEU A 111 15.47 -11.69 5.66
CA LEU A 111 15.97 -12.91 6.29
C LEU A 111 17.42 -13.19 5.85
N ALA A 112 17.77 -12.94 4.58
CA ALA A 112 19.13 -13.14 4.06
C ALA A 112 20.16 -12.22 4.72
N ILE A 113 19.77 -11.02 5.13
CA ILE A 113 20.66 -10.08 5.85
C ILE A 113 20.51 -10.16 7.38
N GLY A 114 19.71 -11.12 7.90
CA GLY A 114 19.50 -11.32 9.33
C GLY A 114 18.53 -10.34 9.99
N GLU A 115 17.75 -9.62 9.20
CA GLU A 115 16.75 -8.68 9.71
C GLU A 115 15.34 -9.28 9.75
N LYS A 116 14.49 -8.73 10.63
CA LYS A 116 13.11 -9.20 10.79
C LYS A 116 12.22 -8.67 9.66
N PRO A 117 11.33 -9.52 9.12
CA PRO A 117 10.30 -9.07 8.19
C PRO A 117 9.30 -8.09 8.84
N PRO A 118 8.52 -7.33 8.05
CA PRO A 118 7.44 -6.49 8.55
C PRO A 118 6.37 -7.34 9.23
N LYS A 119 5.71 -6.79 10.26
CA LYS A 119 4.67 -7.50 11.02
C LYS A 119 3.40 -7.73 10.21
N LYS A 120 3.04 -6.78 9.34
CA LYS A 120 1.83 -6.84 8.53
C LYS A 120 2.06 -6.26 7.13
N ILE A 121 1.43 -6.89 6.14
CA ILE A 121 1.36 -6.38 4.77
C ILE A 121 -0.12 -6.34 4.39
N PHE A 122 -0.60 -5.15 4.05
CA PHE A 122 -1.97 -4.94 3.58
C PHE A 122 -1.95 -4.53 2.11
N ALA A 123 -2.55 -5.34 1.25
CA ALA A 123 -2.69 -5.05 -0.17
C ALA A 123 -4.05 -4.43 -0.46
N HIS A 124 -4.06 -3.16 -0.83
CA HIS A 124 -5.29 -2.47 -1.25
C HIS A 124 -5.59 -2.69 -2.73
N GLY A 125 -6.87 -2.52 -3.09
CA GLY A 125 -7.36 -2.60 -4.46
C GLY A 125 -7.01 -1.35 -5.29
N PHE A 126 -7.44 -1.36 -6.56
CA PHE A 126 -7.28 -0.23 -7.47
C PHE A 126 -8.54 0.63 -7.53
N PHE A 127 -8.34 1.90 -7.82
CA PHE A 127 -9.43 2.75 -8.27
C PHE A 127 -9.67 2.57 -9.78
N THR A 128 -10.94 2.53 -10.13
CA THR A 128 -11.41 2.62 -11.51
C THR A 128 -12.25 3.89 -11.67
N VAL A 129 -12.41 4.33 -12.90
CA VAL A 129 -13.30 5.45 -13.25
C VAL A 129 -14.28 4.94 -14.29
N ASN A 130 -15.57 4.94 -13.96
CA ASN A 130 -16.64 4.38 -14.79
C ASN A 130 -16.34 2.90 -15.20
N GLY A 131 -15.85 2.10 -14.24
CA GLY A 131 -15.49 0.70 -14.44
C GLY A 131 -14.19 0.47 -15.23
N GLN A 132 -13.49 1.52 -15.66
CA GLN A 132 -12.26 1.43 -16.43
C GLN A 132 -11.03 1.74 -15.55
N LYS A 133 -9.93 1.03 -15.82
CA LYS A 133 -8.65 1.31 -15.16
C LYS A 133 -8.22 2.75 -15.44
N ILE A 134 -7.75 3.45 -14.39
CA ILE A 134 -7.17 4.78 -14.54
C ILE A 134 -5.93 4.72 -15.43
N SER A 135 -5.89 5.53 -16.47
CA SER A 135 -4.81 5.57 -17.44
C SER A 135 -4.65 6.97 -18.03
N LYS A 136 -3.40 7.46 -18.07
CA LYS A 136 -3.07 8.73 -18.73
C LYS A 136 -3.47 8.71 -20.21
N THR A 137 -3.31 7.56 -20.87
CA THR A 137 -3.63 7.38 -22.29
C THR A 137 -5.13 7.47 -22.55
N LEU A 138 -5.96 7.04 -21.61
CA LEU A 138 -7.42 7.11 -21.70
C LEU A 138 -7.97 8.47 -21.26
N GLY A 139 -7.13 9.34 -20.69
CA GLY A 139 -7.57 10.65 -20.20
C GLY A 139 -8.56 10.60 -19.02
N ASN A 140 -8.70 9.47 -18.36
CA ASN A 140 -9.61 9.27 -17.22
C ASN A 140 -8.89 9.38 -15.87
N THR A 141 -7.80 10.13 -15.82
CA THR A 141 -7.07 10.39 -14.59
C THR A 141 -7.83 11.39 -13.73
N ILE A 142 -7.81 11.15 -12.42
CA ILE A 142 -8.35 12.07 -11.42
C ILE A 142 -7.17 12.75 -10.73
N ASP A 143 -7.19 14.08 -10.67
CA ASP A 143 -6.24 14.84 -9.87
C ASP A 143 -6.84 15.06 -8.46
N PRO A 144 -6.29 14.43 -7.42
CA PRO A 144 -6.79 14.60 -6.07
C PRO A 144 -6.58 16.01 -5.52
N VAL A 145 -5.61 16.77 -6.04
CA VAL A 145 -5.34 18.14 -5.63
C VAL A 145 -6.45 19.06 -6.16
N GLU A 146 -6.80 18.94 -7.43
CA GLU A 146 -7.92 19.67 -8.03
C GLU A 146 -9.24 19.42 -7.29
N TRP A 147 -9.49 18.16 -6.94
CA TRP A 147 -10.69 17.83 -6.13
C TRP A 147 -10.62 18.42 -4.72
N ALA A 148 -9.44 18.42 -4.10
CA ALA A 148 -9.25 18.99 -2.77
C ALA A 148 -9.45 20.52 -2.77
N GLU A 149 -9.00 21.22 -3.81
CA GLU A 149 -9.24 22.66 -3.99
C GLU A 149 -10.72 22.97 -4.21
N LYS A 150 -11.43 22.14 -4.97
CA LYS A 150 -12.84 22.36 -5.32
C LYS A 150 -13.82 21.97 -4.20
N TYR A 151 -13.58 20.86 -3.50
CA TYR A 151 -14.53 20.27 -2.54
C TYR A 151 -14.04 20.29 -1.08
N GLY A 152 -12.78 20.65 -0.86
CA GLY A 152 -12.12 20.54 0.43
C GLY A 152 -11.44 19.18 0.64
N ALA A 153 -10.23 19.20 1.20
CA ALA A 153 -9.41 17.99 1.39
C ALA A 153 -10.11 16.92 2.26
N ASP A 154 -10.81 17.34 3.31
CA ASP A 154 -11.50 16.42 4.21
C ASP A 154 -12.67 15.70 3.53
N ALA A 155 -13.41 16.41 2.65
CA ALA A 155 -14.50 15.82 1.88
C ALA A 155 -13.96 14.75 0.90
N VAL A 156 -12.86 15.03 0.21
CA VAL A 156 -12.21 14.07 -0.69
C VAL A 156 -11.71 12.84 0.09
N ARG A 157 -11.06 13.04 1.22
CA ARG A 157 -10.60 11.96 2.10
C ARG A 157 -11.76 11.10 2.59
N TYR A 158 -12.83 11.74 3.07
CA TYR A 158 -14.05 11.04 3.47
C TYR A 158 -14.61 10.20 2.31
N PHE A 159 -14.77 10.80 1.13
CA PHE A 159 -15.27 10.12 -0.05
C PHE A 159 -14.48 8.87 -0.38
N LEU A 160 -13.15 8.97 -0.51
CA LEU A 160 -12.29 7.85 -0.88
C LEU A 160 -12.33 6.71 0.14
N LEU A 161 -12.43 7.03 1.44
CA LEU A 161 -12.52 6.02 2.49
C LEU A 161 -13.92 5.41 2.63
N ARG A 162 -14.96 6.13 2.22
CA ARG A 162 -16.35 5.72 2.39
C ARG A 162 -16.92 5.00 1.17
N GLU A 163 -16.55 5.44 -0.03
CA GLU A 163 -17.10 4.90 -1.27
C GLU A 163 -16.54 3.52 -1.60
N VAL A 164 -15.26 3.31 -1.34
CA VAL A 164 -14.56 2.07 -1.71
C VAL A 164 -14.35 1.19 -0.49
N PRO A 165 -14.84 -0.07 -0.51
CA PRO A 165 -14.53 -1.02 0.55
C PRO A 165 -13.01 -1.24 0.67
N PHE A 166 -12.49 -1.10 1.89
CA PHE A 166 -11.05 -1.21 2.12
C PHE A 166 -10.52 -2.59 1.73
N GLY A 167 -9.53 -2.62 0.84
CA GLY A 167 -8.92 -3.84 0.31
C GLY A 167 -9.49 -4.30 -1.05
N SER A 168 -10.63 -3.79 -1.47
CA SER A 168 -11.25 -4.11 -2.76
C SER A 168 -10.96 -3.04 -3.81
N ASP A 169 -11.19 -3.40 -5.08
CA ASP A 169 -11.24 -2.40 -6.14
C ASP A 169 -12.51 -1.54 -5.98
N GLY A 170 -12.42 -0.27 -6.33
CA GLY A 170 -13.53 0.63 -6.23
C GLY A 170 -13.62 1.62 -7.37
N ASP A 171 -14.85 1.89 -7.80
CA ASP A 171 -15.11 2.85 -8.85
C ASP A 171 -15.36 4.23 -8.26
N VAL A 172 -14.58 5.20 -8.70
CA VAL A 172 -14.62 6.59 -8.23
C VAL A 172 -14.97 7.52 -9.39
N SER A 173 -15.79 8.53 -9.10
CA SER A 173 -16.12 9.58 -10.07
C SER A 173 -16.47 10.85 -9.32
N GLU A 174 -16.37 11.99 -10.01
CA GLU A 174 -16.75 13.27 -9.42
C GLU A 174 -18.22 13.31 -9.02
N GLN A 175 -19.10 12.70 -9.80
CA GLN A 175 -20.52 12.62 -9.45
C GLN A 175 -20.76 11.86 -8.14
N LYS A 176 -20.09 10.73 -7.95
CA LYS A 176 -20.18 9.98 -6.70
C LYS A 176 -19.64 10.77 -5.50
N LEU A 177 -18.58 11.57 -5.69
CA LEU A 177 -18.07 12.47 -4.65
C LEU A 177 -19.15 13.50 -4.28
N ILE A 178 -19.79 14.15 -5.26
CA ILE A 178 -20.87 15.12 -5.05
C ILE A 178 -22.05 14.47 -4.30
N ASP A 179 -22.44 13.27 -4.70
CA ASP A 179 -23.55 12.55 -4.07
C ASP A 179 -23.25 12.23 -2.60
N ARG A 180 -22.01 11.77 -2.29
CA ARG A 180 -21.58 11.55 -0.90
C ARG A 180 -21.46 12.83 -0.11
N TYR A 181 -20.93 13.87 -0.71
CA TYR A 181 -20.81 15.18 -0.07
C TYR A 181 -22.18 15.71 0.36
N ASN A 182 -23.15 15.69 -0.55
CA ASN A 182 -24.50 16.17 -0.26
C ASN A 182 -25.28 15.22 0.66
N GLY A 183 -25.23 13.92 0.40
CA GLY A 183 -25.97 12.93 1.17
C GLY A 183 -25.42 12.74 2.58
N ASP A 184 -24.15 12.40 2.69
CA ASP A 184 -23.57 11.99 3.97
C ASP A 184 -23.15 13.20 4.83
N LEU A 185 -22.48 14.20 4.23
CA LEU A 185 -21.95 15.33 4.99
C LEU A 185 -22.98 16.44 5.17
N ALA A 186 -23.59 16.96 4.10
CA ALA A 186 -24.52 18.06 4.22
C ALA A 186 -25.85 17.60 4.82
N ASN A 187 -26.51 16.59 4.24
CA ASN A 187 -27.84 16.19 4.68
C ASN A 187 -27.84 15.35 5.97
N ASN A 188 -26.94 14.39 6.12
CA ASN A 188 -26.91 13.55 7.33
C ASN A 188 -26.22 14.27 8.49
N LEU A 189 -24.92 14.49 8.39
CA LEU A 189 -24.11 15.07 9.47
C LEU A 189 -24.52 16.53 9.74
N GLY A 190 -24.64 17.34 8.70
CA GLY A 190 -25.02 18.75 8.83
C GLY A 190 -26.41 18.95 9.46
N ASN A 191 -27.39 18.15 9.06
CA ASN A 191 -28.73 18.18 9.68
C ASN A 191 -28.69 17.69 11.13
N LEU A 192 -27.91 16.68 11.46
CA LEU A 192 -27.75 16.25 12.85
C LEU A 192 -27.17 17.36 13.72
N VAL A 193 -26.12 18.01 13.30
CA VAL A 193 -25.49 19.13 14.01
C VAL A 193 -26.46 20.28 14.19
N SER A 194 -27.15 20.70 13.11
CA SER A 194 -28.15 21.78 13.15
C SER A 194 -29.31 21.51 14.12
N ARG A 195 -29.84 20.26 14.09
CA ARG A 195 -30.93 19.87 14.98
C ARG A 195 -30.52 19.84 16.44
N VAL A 196 -29.36 19.29 16.73
CA VAL A 196 -28.79 19.23 18.10
C VAL A 196 -28.50 20.63 18.61
N ALA A 197 -27.87 21.49 17.83
CA ALA A 197 -27.58 22.88 18.19
C ALA A 197 -28.88 23.64 18.50
N LYS A 198 -29.90 23.50 17.65
CA LYS A 198 -31.20 24.14 17.88
C LYS A 198 -31.92 23.62 19.13
N LEU A 199 -31.81 22.32 19.43
CA LEU A 199 -32.38 21.77 20.67
C LEU A 199 -31.69 22.33 21.91
N ILE A 200 -30.36 22.44 21.87
CA ILE A 200 -29.57 23.03 22.96
C ILE A 200 -30.03 24.49 23.17
N GLU A 201 -30.03 25.28 22.11
CA GLU A 201 -30.43 26.68 22.13
C GLU A 201 -31.85 26.89 22.70
N THR A 202 -32.81 26.01 22.33
CA THR A 202 -34.20 26.17 22.73
C THR A 202 -34.59 25.53 24.07
N LYS A 203 -33.81 24.59 24.59
CA LYS A 203 -34.14 23.81 25.79
C LYS A 203 -33.20 24.04 26.97
N LEU A 204 -31.98 24.54 26.73
CA LEU A 204 -30.97 24.75 27.76
C LEU A 204 -30.64 26.23 28.00
N ASN A 205 -31.20 27.16 27.22
CA ASN A 205 -31.31 28.59 27.50
C ASN A 205 -32.75 28.86 27.91
#